data_f4a0adb594172da678491707349ee585
#
_entry.id   f4a0adb594172da678491707349ee585
#
_cell.length_a   1.000
_cell.length_b   1.000
_cell.length_c   1.000
_cell.angle_alpha   90.00
_cell.angle_beta   90.00
_cell.angle_gamma   90.00
#
_symmetry.space_group_name_H-M   'P 1'
#
loop_
_entity.id
_entity.type
_entity.pdbx_description
1 polymer ?
#
loop_
_entity_poly.entity_id
_entity_poly.type
_entity_poly.pdbx_seq_one_letter_code
_entity_poly.pdbx_strand_id
1 'polypeptide(L)'
;MRTYRKFTKDQRSTFPYWFWHWLAFNDVARELHVWRPHHILHDIEKPFLRLVFPYKKVQKWHRLHNRHHLEYRYPERRSWLDMIIDWEASGRTKYACPRNAIEEARFKLNEGSMSPSDYTQFYIVWKELADRHPQLEKHSV
;
A
#
# COMPACT_ATOMS: atom_id res chain seq x y z
N MET A 1 -19.65 -5.90 0.28
CA MET A 1 -18.19 -5.81 0.01
C MET A 1 -17.96 -5.73 -1.50
N ARG A 2 -17.11 -4.84 -1.95
CA ARG A 2 -16.83 -4.64 -3.37
C ARG A 2 -15.93 -5.75 -3.92
N THR A 3 -16.22 -6.22 -5.14
CA THR A 3 -15.33 -7.10 -5.88
C THR A 3 -14.35 -6.24 -6.69
N TYR A 4 -13.07 -6.52 -6.56
CA TYR A 4 -12.01 -5.75 -7.22
C TYR A 4 -11.52 -6.47 -8.48
N ARG A 5 -11.23 -5.67 -9.51
CA ARG A 5 -10.50 -6.17 -10.67
C ARG A 5 -9.06 -6.42 -10.25
N LYS A 6 -8.52 -7.58 -10.65
CA LYS A 6 -7.13 -7.95 -10.38
C LYS A 6 -6.27 -7.77 -11.63
N PHE A 7 -5.00 -7.49 -11.41
CA PHE A 7 -4.08 -7.13 -12.48
C PHE A 7 -2.79 -7.96 -12.39
N THR A 8 -2.22 -8.28 -13.56
CA THR A 8 -0.90 -8.89 -13.65
C THR A 8 0.18 -7.84 -13.43
N LYS A 9 1.43 -8.29 -13.22
CA LYS A 9 2.56 -7.39 -13.04
C LYS A 9 2.72 -6.40 -14.20
N ASP A 10 2.52 -6.87 -15.43
CA ASP A 10 2.66 -6.03 -16.63
C ASP A 10 1.59 -4.94 -16.75
N GLN A 11 0.45 -5.14 -16.10
CA GLN A 11 -0.67 -4.20 -16.14
C GLN A 11 -0.60 -3.12 -15.07
N ARG A 12 0.37 -3.20 -14.13
CA ARG A 12 0.46 -2.26 -12.98
C ARG A 12 0.83 -0.84 -13.38
N SER A 13 1.29 -0.61 -14.60
CA SER A 13 1.61 0.73 -15.11
C SER A 13 0.42 1.43 -15.78
N THR A 14 -0.74 0.81 -15.82
CA THR A 14 -1.91 1.31 -16.52
C THR A 14 -2.81 2.16 -15.64
N PHE A 15 -3.58 3.07 -16.27
CA PHE A 15 -4.58 3.87 -15.57
C PHE A 15 -5.66 3.01 -14.90
N PRO A 16 -6.23 1.96 -15.53
CA PRO A 16 -7.18 1.09 -14.85
C PRO A 16 -6.64 0.48 -13.56
N TYR A 17 -5.37 0.06 -13.54
CA TYR A 17 -4.76 -0.44 -12.31
C TYR A 17 -4.72 0.63 -11.23
N TRP A 18 -4.26 1.86 -11.59
CA TRP A 18 -4.23 2.98 -10.63
C TRP A 18 -5.60 3.24 -10.03
N PHE A 19 -6.64 3.27 -10.88
CA PHE A 19 -8.01 3.53 -10.42
C PHE A 19 -8.52 2.46 -9.44
N TRP A 20 -8.33 1.18 -9.78
CA TRP A 20 -8.78 0.09 -8.91
C TRP A 20 -7.99 0.02 -7.61
N HIS A 21 -6.68 0.29 -7.64
CA HIS A 21 -5.86 0.39 -6.44
C HIS A 21 -6.29 1.57 -5.57
N TRP A 22 -6.53 2.74 -6.17
CA TRP A 22 -7.06 3.92 -5.46
C TRP A 22 -8.39 3.62 -4.78
N LEU A 23 -9.29 2.95 -5.48
CA LEU A 23 -10.59 2.56 -4.95
C LEU A 23 -10.44 1.60 -3.76
N ALA A 24 -9.59 0.57 -3.92
CA ALA A 24 -9.30 -0.39 -2.85
C ALA A 24 -8.67 0.29 -1.64
N PHE A 25 -7.75 1.23 -1.85
CA PHE A 25 -7.11 1.98 -0.77
C PHE A 25 -8.15 2.72 0.08
N ASN A 26 -9.04 3.45 -0.56
CA ASN A 26 -10.09 4.18 0.15
C ASN A 26 -11.07 3.25 0.85
N ASP A 27 -11.43 2.14 0.23
CA ASP A 27 -12.32 1.15 0.84
C ASP A 27 -11.69 0.52 2.09
N VAL A 28 -10.39 0.15 2.03
CA VAL A 28 -9.67 -0.38 3.20
C VAL A 28 -9.64 0.63 4.33
N ALA A 29 -9.34 1.90 4.04
CA ALA A 29 -9.31 2.95 5.05
C ALA A 29 -10.67 3.10 5.75
N ARG A 30 -11.77 3.01 4.99
CA ARG A 30 -13.12 3.06 5.56
C ARG A 30 -13.45 1.82 6.39
N GLU A 31 -13.08 0.64 5.92
CA GLU A 31 -13.31 -0.62 6.65
C GLU A 31 -12.57 -0.64 7.98
N LEU A 32 -11.40 -0.02 8.04
CA LEU A 32 -10.61 0.09 9.27
C LEU A 32 -10.99 1.29 10.13
N HIS A 33 -11.98 2.08 9.72
CA HIS A 33 -12.45 3.29 10.41
C HIS A 33 -11.35 4.34 10.62
N VAL A 34 -10.40 4.41 9.69
CA VAL A 34 -9.27 5.36 9.73
C VAL A 34 -9.25 6.30 8.52
N TRP A 35 -10.31 6.30 7.73
CA TRP A 35 -10.38 7.13 6.54
C TRP A 35 -10.27 8.62 6.87
N ARG A 36 -9.45 9.33 6.08
CA ARG A 36 -9.26 10.79 6.15
C ARG A 36 -9.37 11.37 4.75
N PRO A 37 -9.69 12.67 4.60
CA PRO A 37 -9.77 13.30 3.28
C PRO A 37 -8.50 13.17 2.43
N HIS A 38 -7.31 13.15 3.05
CA HIS A 38 -6.06 12.99 2.30
C HIS A 38 -5.95 11.63 1.59
N HIS A 39 -6.71 10.62 2.00
CA HIS A 39 -6.74 9.31 1.33
C HIS A 39 -7.32 9.39 -0.08
N ILE A 40 -8.18 10.38 -0.37
CA ILE A 40 -8.68 10.64 -1.72
C ILE A 40 -7.51 11.03 -2.65
N LEU A 41 -6.47 11.64 -2.09
CA LEU A 41 -5.29 12.07 -2.86
C LEU A 41 -4.22 10.98 -3.00
N HIS A 42 -4.50 9.76 -2.53
CA HIS A 42 -3.54 8.65 -2.60
C HIS A 42 -3.09 8.40 -4.04
N ASP A 43 -1.79 8.48 -4.27
CA ASP A 43 -1.16 8.25 -5.56
C ASP A 43 -1.71 9.12 -6.71
N ILE A 44 -2.39 10.23 -6.39
CA ILE A 44 -3.05 11.08 -7.40
C ILE A 44 -2.07 11.64 -8.43
N GLU A 45 -0.81 11.83 -8.08
CA GLU A 45 0.20 12.36 -8.98
C GLU A 45 0.60 11.37 -10.09
N LYS A 46 0.40 10.07 -9.87
CA LYS A 46 0.84 9.05 -10.84
C LYS A 46 0.24 9.21 -12.23
N PRO A 47 -1.09 9.31 -12.40
CA PRO A 47 -1.65 9.46 -13.74
C PRO A 47 -1.21 10.75 -14.43
N PHE A 48 -0.99 11.83 -13.71
CA PHE A 48 -0.54 13.09 -14.28
C PHE A 48 0.94 13.02 -14.69
N LEU A 49 1.79 12.49 -13.84
CA LEU A 49 3.22 12.35 -14.15
C LEU A 49 3.45 11.37 -15.31
N ARG A 50 2.59 10.37 -15.47
CA ARG A 50 2.68 9.41 -16.56
C ARG A 50 2.43 10.02 -17.93
N LEU A 51 1.80 11.19 -18.00
CA LEU A 51 1.61 11.92 -19.25
C LEU A 51 2.94 12.47 -19.82
N VAL A 52 3.93 12.69 -18.92
CA VAL A 52 5.20 13.34 -19.27
C VAL A 52 6.39 12.41 -19.08
N PHE A 53 6.36 11.52 -18.08
CA PHE A 53 7.49 10.67 -17.69
C PHE A 53 7.17 9.19 -17.85
N PRO A 54 8.19 8.32 -18.16
CA PRO A 54 8.00 6.89 -18.21
C PRO A 54 7.72 6.32 -16.81
N TYR A 55 7.02 5.18 -16.77
CA TYR A 55 6.55 4.55 -15.54
C TYR A 55 7.65 4.34 -14.48
N LYS A 56 8.84 3.87 -14.90
CA LYS A 56 9.94 3.62 -13.96
C LYS A 56 10.40 4.89 -13.23
N LYS A 57 10.43 6.03 -13.93
CA LYS A 57 10.79 7.32 -13.32
C LYS A 57 9.71 7.79 -12.35
N VAL A 58 8.44 7.64 -12.72
CA VAL A 58 7.31 7.99 -11.85
C VAL A 58 7.34 7.15 -10.58
N GLN A 59 7.55 5.83 -10.68
CA GLN A 59 7.64 4.94 -9.52
C GLN A 59 8.77 5.32 -8.59
N LYS A 60 9.96 5.58 -9.12
CA LYS A 60 11.12 5.97 -8.32
C LYS A 60 10.87 7.27 -7.56
N TRP A 61 10.37 8.28 -8.27
CA TRP A 61 10.04 9.58 -7.67
C TRP A 61 8.95 9.41 -6.60
N HIS A 62 7.90 8.67 -6.91
CA HIS A 62 6.77 8.41 -6.02
C HIS A 62 7.24 7.79 -4.70
N ARG A 63 8.06 6.74 -4.76
CA ARG A 63 8.55 6.05 -3.57
C ARG A 63 9.41 6.93 -2.67
N LEU A 64 10.20 7.84 -3.27
CA LEU A 64 11.04 8.76 -2.51
C LEU A 64 10.26 9.89 -1.86
N HIS A 65 9.11 10.28 -2.43
CA HIS A 65 8.36 11.46 -2.03
C HIS A 65 7.06 11.16 -1.27
N ASN A 66 6.73 9.90 -1.07
CA ASN A 66 5.50 9.52 -0.37
C ASN A 66 5.77 8.71 0.89
N ARG A 67 5.21 9.17 1.99
CA ARG A 67 5.45 8.64 3.34
C ARG A 67 4.93 7.22 3.58
N HIS A 68 4.17 6.66 2.66
CA HIS A 68 3.69 5.28 2.76
C HIS A 68 4.62 4.26 2.09
N HIS A 69 5.84 4.67 1.74
CA HIS A 69 6.86 3.80 1.17
C HIS A 69 8.09 3.70 2.07
N LEU A 70 8.73 2.51 2.07
CA LEU A 70 9.96 2.28 2.84
C LEU A 70 11.10 3.18 2.37
N GLU A 71 11.12 3.53 1.08
CA GLU A 71 12.15 4.37 0.47
C GLU A 71 11.95 5.86 0.68
N TYR A 72 10.90 6.26 1.42
CA TYR A 72 10.63 7.66 1.68
C TYR A 72 11.85 8.37 2.27
N ARG A 73 12.20 9.52 1.68
CA ARG A 73 13.44 10.25 2.02
C ARG A 73 13.48 10.84 3.43
N TYR A 74 12.35 10.87 4.12
CA TYR A 74 12.27 11.31 5.52
C TYR A 74 11.76 10.17 6.39
N PRO A 75 12.63 9.20 6.77
CA PRO A 75 12.18 7.98 7.47
C PRO A 75 11.36 8.25 8.74
N GLU A 76 11.70 9.30 9.48
CA GLU A 76 11.02 9.68 10.72
C GLU A 76 9.59 10.18 10.50
N ARG A 77 9.23 10.51 9.25
CA ARG A 77 7.90 11.00 8.87
C ARG A 77 7.06 9.98 8.14
N ARG A 78 7.54 8.73 8.07
CA ARG A 78 6.75 7.65 7.43
C ARG A 78 5.42 7.48 8.12
N SER A 79 4.41 7.14 7.34
CA SER A 79 3.09 6.76 7.85
C SER A 79 2.95 5.25 7.78
N TRP A 80 3.16 4.57 8.89
CA TRP A 80 2.94 3.12 8.97
C TRP A 80 1.47 2.77 8.71
N LEU A 81 0.56 3.61 9.17
CA LEU A 81 -0.88 3.43 8.90
C LEU A 81 -1.18 3.44 7.41
N ASP A 82 -0.72 4.45 6.68
CA ASP A 82 -0.96 4.54 5.25
C ASP A 82 -0.27 3.39 4.50
N MET A 83 0.88 2.93 4.98
CA MET A 83 1.58 1.78 4.41
C MET A 83 0.76 0.48 4.58
N ILE A 84 0.17 0.28 5.75
CA ILE A 84 -0.71 -0.87 6.02
C ILE A 84 -1.91 -0.85 5.07
N ILE A 85 -2.55 0.31 4.94
CA ILE A 85 -3.70 0.48 4.04
C ILE A 85 -3.29 0.18 2.59
N ASP A 86 -2.15 0.71 2.15
CA ASP A 86 -1.63 0.52 0.80
C ASP A 86 -1.36 -0.96 0.50
N TRP A 87 -0.73 -1.66 1.42
CA TRP A 87 -0.41 -3.08 1.23
C TRP A 87 -1.65 -3.96 1.27
N GLU A 88 -2.63 -3.66 2.14
CA GLU A 88 -3.93 -4.35 2.13
C GLU A 88 -4.66 -4.14 0.79
N ALA A 89 -4.68 -2.90 0.31
CA ALA A 89 -5.30 -2.56 -0.96
C ALA A 89 -4.61 -3.29 -2.14
N SER A 90 -3.29 -3.34 -2.11
CA SER A 90 -2.50 -4.03 -3.14
C SER A 90 -2.82 -5.52 -3.21
N GLY A 91 -3.07 -6.17 -2.08
CA GLY A 91 -3.47 -7.57 -2.05
C GLY A 91 -4.79 -7.84 -2.77
N ARG A 92 -5.67 -6.85 -2.82
CA ARG A 92 -7.00 -6.97 -3.45
C ARG A 92 -6.98 -6.82 -4.97
N THR A 93 -5.94 -6.20 -5.52
CA THR A 93 -5.88 -5.82 -6.93
C THR A 93 -4.79 -6.53 -7.72
N LYS A 94 -4.09 -7.48 -7.12
CA LYS A 94 -2.98 -8.20 -7.75
C LYS A 94 -3.25 -9.70 -7.81
N TYR A 95 -2.95 -10.32 -8.95
CA TYR A 95 -2.98 -11.77 -9.08
C TYR A 95 -1.79 -12.43 -8.39
N ALA A 96 -0.61 -11.83 -8.56
CA ALA A 96 0.62 -12.41 -8.04
C ALA A 96 0.81 -12.03 -6.56
N CYS A 97 1.15 -13.03 -5.74
CA CYS A 97 1.51 -12.86 -4.33
C CYS A 97 0.47 -12.04 -3.54
N PRO A 98 -0.78 -12.52 -3.46
CA PRO A 98 -1.80 -11.82 -2.68
C PRO A 98 -1.50 -11.96 -1.20
N ARG A 99 -0.74 -11.02 -0.65
CA ARG A 99 -0.39 -10.97 0.77
C ARG A 99 -1.21 -9.91 1.47
N ASN A 100 -1.60 -10.17 2.71
CA ASN A 100 -2.09 -9.09 3.57
C ASN A 100 -0.90 -8.25 4.05
N ALA A 101 -1.17 -7.15 4.75
CA ALA A 101 -0.12 -6.21 5.13
C ALA A 101 0.97 -6.84 6.00
N ILE A 102 0.59 -7.69 6.96
CA ILE A 102 1.58 -8.31 7.86
C ILE A 102 2.42 -9.37 7.12
N GLU A 103 1.83 -10.09 6.19
CA GLU A 103 2.56 -11.04 5.36
C GLU A 103 3.56 -10.32 4.46
N GLU A 104 3.17 -9.18 3.90
CA GLU A 104 4.08 -8.35 3.10
C GLU A 104 5.23 -7.81 3.95
N ALA A 105 4.94 -7.35 5.17
CA ALA A 105 5.98 -6.88 6.09
C ALA A 105 6.98 -7.98 6.44
N ARG A 106 6.50 -9.19 6.72
CA ARG A 106 7.35 -10.35 7.02
C ARG A 106 8.22 -10.73 5.82
N PHE A 107 7.65 -10.69 4.62
CA PHE A 107 8.40 -10.95 3.40
C PHE A 107 9.53 -9.93 3.23
N LYS A 108 9.23 -8.64 3.38
CA LYS A 108 10.23 -7.57 3.25
C LYS A 108 11.31 -7.63 4.33
N LEU A 109 10.95 -8.01 5.54
CA LEU A 109 11.91 -8.24 6.61
C LEU A 109 12.88 -9.37 6.24
N ASN A 110 12.34 -10.49 5.75
CA ASN A 110 13.13 -11.67 5.39
C ASN A 110 14.05 -11.43 4.19
N GLU A 111 13.62 -10.62 3.22
CA GLU A 111 14.46 -10.29 2.06
C GLU A 111 15.44 -9.14 2.32
N GLY A 112 15.35 -8.47 3.47
CA GLY A 112 16.25 -7.38 3.84
C GLY A 112 15.82 -5.99 3.38
N SER A 113 14.65 -5.82 2.75
CA SER A 113 14.14 -4.50 2.34
C SER A 113 13.60 -3.69 3.52
N MET A 114 13.28 -4.34 4.61
CA MET A 114 12.76 -3.73 5.83
C MET A 114 13.66 -4.10 6.98
N SER A 115 14.12 -3.10 7.75
CA SER A 115 14.96 -3.37 8.92
C SER A 115 14.13 -3.97 10.07
N PRO A 116 14.77 -4.71 11.00
CA PRO A 116 14.07 -5.19 12.21
C PRO A 116 13.44 -4.05 13.02
N SER A 117 14.09 -2.90 13.10
CA SER A 117 13.56 -1.73 13.80
C SER A 117 12.29 -1.19 13.12
N ASP A 118 12.30 -1.07 11.79
CA ASP A 118 11.13 -0.65 11.02
C ASP A 118 9.99 -1.66 11.15
N TYR A 119 10.31 -2.95 11.10
CA TYR A 119 9.31 -4.00 11.30
C TYR A 119 8.63 -3.90 12.68
N THR A 120 9.41 -3.64 13.73
CA THR A 120 8.88 -3.48 15.08
C THR A 120 7.89 -2.31 15.14
N GLN A 121 8.24 -1.16 14.55
CA GLN A 121 7.36 0.01 14.50
C GLN A 121 6.09 -0.27 13.69
N PHE A 122 6.25 -0.90 12.53
CA PHE A 122 5.12 -1.33 11.70
C PHE A 122 4.20 -2.27 12.48
N TYR A 123 4.78 -3.26 13.15
CA TYR A 123 4.01 -4.28 13.89
C TYR A 123 3.18 -3.66 15.01
N ILE A 124 3.72 -2.67 15.72
CA ILE A 124 2.98 -1.99 16.81
C ILE A 124 1.71 -1.35 16.26
N VAL A 125 1.81 -0.62 15.15
CA VAL A 125 0.65 0.01 14.51
C VAL A 125 -0.31 -1.03 13.97
N TRP A 126 0.21 -2.04 13.28
CA TRP A 126 -0.59 -3.13 12.71
C TRP A 126 -1.35 -3.90 13.80
N LYS A 127 -0.69 -4.25 14.89
CA LYS A 127 -1.30 -5.03 15.99
C LYS A 127 -2.45 -4.27 16.63
N GLU A 128 -2.30 -2.97 16.82
CA GLU A 128 -3.35 -2.12 17.37
C GLU A 128 -4.59 -2.13 16.46
N LEU A 129 -4.37 -2.04 15.14
CA LEU A 129 -5.46 -2.14 14.18
C LEU A 129 -6.07 -3.53 14.12
N ALA A 130 -5.25 -4.58 14.13
CA ALA A 130 -5.70 -5.95 14.03
C ALA A 130 -6.54 -6.37 15.25
N ASP A 131 -6.24 -5.86 16.42
CA ASP A 131 -7.02 -6.12 17.64
C ASP A 131 -8.44 -5.57 17.51
N ARG A 132 -8.63 -4.48 16.79
CA ARG A 132 -9.95 -3.88 16.51
C ARG A 132 -10.59 -4.43 15.24
N HIS A 133 -9.79 -4.93 14.31
CA HIS A 133 -10.22 -5.38 12.99
C HIS A 133 -9.59 -6.73 12.65
N PRO A 134 -10.15 -7.85 13.19
CA PRO A 134 -9.55 -9.18 13.00
C PRO A 134 -9.37 -9.61 11.53
N GLN A 135 -10.09 -8.97 10.60
CA GLN A 135 -9.93 -9.26 9.17
C GLN A 135 -8.51 -8.99 8.66
N LEU A 136 -7.71 -8.17 9.35
CA LEU A 136 -6.32 -7.91 8.98
C LEU A 136 -5.42 -9.14 9.15
N GLU A 137 -5.82 -10.11 9.94
CA GLU A 137 -5.07 -11.34 10.16
C GLU A 137 -5.36 -12.43 9.11
N LYS A 138 -6.38 -12.20 8.26
CA LYS A 138 -6.77 -13.17 7.24
C LYS A 138 -5.94 -12.98 5.97
N HIS A 139 -5.67 -14.11 5.30
CA HIS A 139 -4.98 -14.08 4.00
C HIS A 139 -5.79 -13.28 2.97
N SER A 140 -5.08 -12.50 2.14
CA SER A 140 -5.66 -11.78 0.99
C SER A 140 -5.86 -12.75 -0.18
N VAL A 141 -6.89 -13.55 -0.11
CA VAL A 141 -7.17 -14.54 -1.17
C VAL A 141 -8.13 -13.97 -2.19
#